data_195f835239dec2f2015273bb86b2495d
#
_entry.id   195f835239dec2f2015273bb86b2495d
#
_cell.length_a   1.000
_cell.length_b   1.000
_cell.length_c   1.000
_cell.angle_alpha   90.00
_cell.angle_beta   90.00
_cell.angle_gamma   90.00
#
_symmetry.space_group_name_H-M   'P 1'
#
loop_
_entity.id
_entity.type
_entity.pdbx_description
1 polymer ?
#
loop_
_entity_poly.entity_id
_entity_poly.type
_entity_poly.pdbx_seq_one_letter_code
_entity_poly.pdbx_strand_id
1 'polypeptide(L)'
;EITGVGANQIPIAIQPFQGASAAPTDPAEVIAADLERTGAFRRISVTPEASADNLEKPEGLAAAGKAGAAVYVVGAVQALSDGRWDVRCLFYDAVSGEQLDSIGVSAGKDLLRMAAHRCADRSYTRLTGEGAMFASQIAYVAQLAKRRYELIIADSDGGVPRTALQSPEPIISPTWSPDGRQLAYVSFEERNPSVYVNYMS
;
A
#
# COMPACT_ATOMS: atom_id res chain seq x y z
N GLU A 1 -30.90 -3.63 -6.31
CA GLU A 1 -30.25 -3.55 -7.65
C GLU A 1 -28.88 -2.91 -7.43
N ILE A 2 -27.81 -3.70 -7.49
CA ILE A 2 -26.44 -3.19 -7.43
C ILE A 2 -26.11 -2.70 -8.84
N THR A 3 -26.38 -1.45 -9.10
CA THR A 3 -26.04 -0.82 -10.37
C THR A 3 -24.58 -0.40 -10.38
N GLY A 4 -23.78 -1.17 -11.16
CA GLY A 4 -22.61 -0.64 -11.86
C GLY A 4 -21.40 -0.17 -11.04
N VAL A 5 -20.74 -1.06 -10.31
CA VAL A 5 -19.29 -0.92 -10.08
C VAL A 5 -18.63 -1.07 -11.46
N GLY A 6 -18.27 0.03 -12.11
CA GLY A 6 -17.55 -0.01 -13.39
C GLY A 6 -17.81 1.15 -14.36
N ALA A 7 -18.95 1.83 -14.28
CA ALA A 7 -19.29 2.89 -15.24
C ALA A 7 -18.53 4.21 -15.02
N ASN A 8 -17.97 4.44 -13.83
CA ASN A 8 -17.29 5.69 -13.45
C ASN A 8 -15.88 5.47 -12.88
N GLN A 9 -15.21 4.38 -13.24
CA GLN A 9 -13.83 4.16 -12.78
C GLN A 9 -12.86 5.17 -13.42
N ILE A 10 -11.98 5.75 -12.60
CA ILE A 10 -10.92 6.62 -13.09
C ILE A 10 -9.85 5.77 -13.80
N PRO A 11 -9.64 5.95 -15.11
CA PRO A 11 -8.61 5.21 -15.82
C PRO A 11 -7.22 5.76 -15.45
N ILE A 12 -6.37 4.90 -14.87
CA ILE A 12 -5.04 5.27 -14.38
C ILE A 12 -3.96 4.44 -15.06
N ALA A 13 -2.92 5.10 -15.54
CA ALA A 13 -1.71 4.47 -16.04
C ALA A 13 -0.57 4.66 -15.04
N ILE A 14 0.08 3.57 -14.63
CA ILE A 14 1.17 3.57 -13.67
C ILE A 14 2.39 2.96 -14.35
N GLN A 15 3.48 3.74 -14.45
CA GLN A 15 4.75 3.25 -14.99
C GLN A 15 5.51 2.43 -13.93
N PRO A 16 6.31 1.45 -14.36
CA PRO A 16 7.32 0.88 -13.49
C PRO A 16 8.22 1.98 -12.91
N PHE A 17 8.45 1.94 -11.60
CA PHE A 17 9.27 2.97 -10.96
C PHE A 17 10.75 2.79 -11.31
N GLN A 18 11.44 3.91 -11.51
CA GLN A 18 12.90 3.90 -11.66
C GLN A 18 13.55 3.25 -10.44
N GLY A 19 14.51 2.38 -10.67
CA GLY A 19 15.22 1.67 -9.61
C GLY A 19 14.45 0.53 -8.96
N ALA A 20 13.20 0.25 -9.36
CA ALA A 20 12.38 -0.82 -8.78
C ALA A 20 13.02 -2.20 -8.88
N SER A 21 13.79 -2.47 -9.91
CA SER A 21 14.49 -3.76 -10.09
C SER A 21 15.52 -4.07 -8.98
N ALA A 22 16.03 -3.05 -8.30
CA ALA A 22 16.95 -3.20 -7.17
C ALA A 22 16.22 -3.21 -5.81
N ALA A 23 14.96 -2.83 -5.79
CA ALA A 23 14.17 -2.72 -4.57
C ALA A 23 13.58 -4.08 -4.13
N PRO A 24 13.41 -4.33 -2.83
CA PRO A 24 12.79 -5.56 -2.33
C PRO A 24 11.30 -5.69 -2.68
N THR A 25 10.67 -4.60 -3.07
CA THR A 25 9.24 -4.51 -3.46
C THR A 25 9.12 -3.50 -4.58
N ASP A 26 8.31 -3.79 -5.59
CA ASP A 26 7.97 -2.81 -6.61
C ASP A 26 6.84 -1.89 -6.12
N PRO A 27 7.12 -0.59 -5.87
CA PRO A 27 6.09 0.33 -5.39
C PRO A 27 4.95 0.55 -6.40
N ALA A 28 5.23 0.48 -7.70
CA ALA A 28 4.22 0.68 -8.74
C ALA A 28 3.12 -0.38 -8.67
N GLU A 29 3.49 -1.65 -8.47
CA GLU A 29 2.53 -2.75 -8.37
C GLU A 29 1.72 -2.69 -7.07
N VAL A 30 2.32 -2.26 -5.94
CA VAL A 30 1.59 -2.05 -4.68
C VAL A 30 0.54 -0.95 -4.86
N ILE A 31 0.93 0.20 -5.40
CA ILE A 31 0.02 1.34 -5.65
C ILE A 31 -1.12 0.92 -6.59
N ALA A 32 -0.80 0.21 -7.68
CA ALA A 32 -1.79 -0.27 -8.62
C ALA A 32 -2.83 -1.17 -7.94
N ALA A 33 -2.36 -2.17 -7.18
CA ALA A 33 -3.22 -3.12 -6.48
C ALA A 33 -4.15 -2.43 -5.45
N ASP A 34 -3.62 -1.45 -4.70
CA ASP A 34 -4.40 -0.68 -3.73
C ASP A 34 -5.53 0.10 -4.41
N LEU A 35 -5.19 0.86 -5.45
CA LEU A 35 -6.16 1.69 -6.16
C LEU A 35 -7.23 0.84 -6.87
N GLU A 36 -6.83 -0.23 -7.55
CA GLU A 36 -7.78 -1.14 -8.23
C GLU A 36 -8.73 -1.83 -7.25
N ARG A 37 -8.25 -2.22 -6.05
CA ARG A 37 -9.06 -2.88 -5.02
C ARG A 37 -10.21 -2.02 -4.52
N THR A 38 -10.11 -0.69 -4.60
CA THR A 38 -11.21 0.21 -4.24
C THR A 38 -12.40 0.12 -5.20
N GLY A 39 -12.20 -0.37 -6.41
CA GLY A 39 -13.18 -0.34 -7.48
C GLY A 39 -13.36 1.05 -8.12
N ALA A 40 -12.72 2.09 -7.59
CA ALA A 40 -12.79 3.45 -8.13
C ALA A 40 -11.82 3.69 -9.31
N PHE A 41 -10.84 2.81 -9.49
CA PHE A 41 -9.81 2.94 -10.52
C PHE A 41 -9.78 1.73 -11.44
N ARG A 42 -9.37 1.98 -12.67
CA ARG A 42 -9.13 0.97 -13.70
C ARG A 42 -7.76 1.20 -14.33
N ARG A 43 -6.88 0.21 -14.23
CA ARG A 43 -5.53 0.29 -14.80
C ARG A 43 -5.58 0.32 -16.33
N ILE A 44 -4.85 1.25 -16.92
CA ILE A 44 -4.57 1.34 -18.35
C ILE A 44 -3.15 0.87 -18.60
N SER A 45 -2.99 -0.11 -19.49
CA SER A 45 -1.66 -0.56 -19.90
C SER A 45 -1.04 0.48 -20.82
N VAL A 46 0.18 0.88 -20.49
CA VAL A 46 1.01 1.75 -21.32
C VAL A 46 2.35 1.06 -21.55
N THR A 47 2.97 1.33 -22.69
CA THR A 47 4.32 0.82 -22.95
C THR A 47 5.29 1.46 -21.94
N PRO A 48 6.09 0.66 -21.20
CA PRO A 48 7.09 1.22 -20.29
C PRO A 48 8.07 2.13 -21.05
N GLU A 49 8.36 3.29 -20.48
CA GLU A 49 9.41 4.16 -21.01
C GLU A 49 10.78 3.52 -20.74
N ALA A 50 11.63 3.53 -21.74
CA ALA A 50 12.99 2.97 -21.63
C ALA A 50 13.88 3.79 -20.68
N SER A 51 13.57 5.06 -20.47
CA SER A 51 14.27 5.97 -19.56
C SER A 51 13.32 7.07 -19.11
N ALA A 52 12.81 6.94 -17.91
CA ALA A 52 12.09 8.05 -17.26
C ALA A 52 13.07 8.91 -16.48
N ASP A 53 14.16 9.35 -17.11
CA ASP A 53 15.22 10.12 -16.45
C ASP A 53 14.72 11.46 -15.88
N ASN A 54 13.54 11.89 -16.30
CA ASN A 54 12.93 13.12 -15.82
C ASN A 54 11.48 12.87 -15.32
N LEU A 55 11.35 12.63 -14.02
CA LEU A 55 10.03 12.45 -13.40
C LEU A 55 9.14 13.71 -13.53
N GLU A 56 9.72 14.90 -13.69
CA GLU A 56 8.97 16.16 -13.80
C GLU A 56 8.42 16.41 -15.21
N LYS A 57 8.95 15.70 -16.21
CA LYS A 57 8.48 15.77 -17.60
C LYS A 57 8.49 14.38 -18.22
N PRO A 58 7.61 13.48 -17.78
CA PRO A 58 7.63 12.11 -18.26
C PRO A 58 7.18 12.03 -19.73
N GLU A 59 8.01 11.38 -20.55
CA GLU A 59 7.79 11.29 -22.00
C GLU A 59 6.51 10.50 -22.33
N GLY A 60 6.15 9.49 -21.52
CA GLY A 60 4.96 8.66 -21.72
C GLY A 60 3.64 9.30 -21.37
N LEU A 61 3.65 10.51 -20.79
CA LEU A 61 2.43 11.22 -20.38
C LEU A 61 1.43 11.38 -21.54
N ALA A 62 1.90 11.85 -22.69
CA ALA A 62 1.06 12.02 -23.87
C ALA A 62 0.56 10.68 -24.44
N ALA A 63 1.36 9.62 -24.34
CA ALA A 63 0.98 8.28 -24.76
C ALA A 63 -0.08 7.68 -23.84
N ALA A 64 0.03 7.90 -22.52
CA ALA A 64 -0.96 7.50 -21.53
C ALA A 64 -2.32 8.16 -21.80
N GLY A 65 -2.35 9.47 -22.05
CA GLY A 65 -3.58 10.19 -22.43
C GLY A 65 -4.22 9.64 -23.71
N LYS A 66 -3.42 9.36 -24.74
CA LYS A 66 -3.91 8.72 -25.98
C LYS A 66 -4.43 7.32 -25.76
N ALA A 67 -3.89 6.58 -24.80
CA ALA A 67 -4.38 5.26 -24.41
C ALA A 67 -5.67 5.32 -23.56
N GLY A 68 -6.14 6.52 -23.23
CA GLY A 68 -7.38 6.75 -22.49
C GLY A 68 -7.18 6.81 -20.96
N ALA A 69 -5.97 7.00 -20.48
CA ALA A 69 -5.75 7.30 -19.07
C ALA A 69 -6.19 8.74 -18.75
N ALA A 70 -6.84 8.92 -17.61
CA ALA A 70 -7.12 10.23 -17.04
C ALA A 70 -5.97 10.67 -16.11
N VAL A 71 -5.35 9.69 -15.45
CA VAL A 71 -4.24 9.93 -14.52
C VAL A 71 -3.03 9.11 -14.94
N TYR A 72 -1.85 9.73 -14.85
CA TYR A 72 -0.58 9.09 -15.12
C TYR A 72 0.33 9.19 -13.89
N VAL A 73 0.88 8.06 -13.48
CA VAL A 73 1.75 7.96 -12.30
C VAL A 73 3.13 7.50 -12.73
N VAL A 74 4.12 8.25 -12.29
CA VAL A 74 5.54 7.91 -12.42
C VAL A 74 6.21 7.98 -11.06
N GLY A 75 7.33 7.30 -10.91
CA GLY A 75 8.05 7.36 -9.66
C GLY A 75 9.46 6.80 -9.75
N ALA A 76 10.17 6.95 -8.65
CA ALA A 76 11.49 6.38 -8.43
C ALA A 76 11.58 5.76 -7.05
N VAL A 77 12.39 4.73 -6.94
CA VAL A 77 12.79 4.13 -5.67
C VAL A 77 14.30 4.02 -5.64
N GLN A 78 14.92 4.52 -4.60
CA GLN A 78 16.37 4.61 -4.48
C GLN A 78 16.84 4.21 -3.08
N ALA A 79 17.89 3.37 -3.03
CA ALA A 79 18.58 3.10 -1.77
C ALA A 79 19.39 4.32 -1.34
N LEU A 80 19.27 4.70 -0.07
CA LEU A 80 20.05 5.76 0.55
C LEU A 80 21.30 5.18 1.23
N SER A 81 22.31 6.04 1.42
CA SER A 81 23.58 5.64 2.05
C SER A 81 23.45 5.17 3.51
N ASP A 82 22.36 5.53 4.18
CA ASP A 82 22.05 5.14 5.55
C ASP A 82 21.24 3.82 5.66
N GLY A 83 21.06 3.12 4.53
CA GLY A 83 20.33 1.84 4.47
C GLY A 83 18.81 1.98 4.36
N ARG A 84 18.28 3.19 4.34
CA ARG A 84 16.89 3.46 4.01
C ARG A 84 16.66 3.48 2.51
N TRP A 85 15.41 3.51 2.12
CA TRP A 85 14.94 3.69 0.76
C TRP A 85 14.11 4.95 0.65
N ASP A 86 14.30 5.68 -0.43
CA ASP A 86 13.46 6.82 -0.78
C ASP A 86 12.52 6.42 -1.92
N VAL A 87 11.22 6.67 -1.73
CA VAL A 87 10.18 6.43 -2.73
C VAL A 87 9.58 7.77 -3.10
N ARG A 88 9.64 8.12 -4.38
CA ARG A 88 9.02 9.35 -4.92
C ARG A 88 7.95 8.96 -5.91
N CYS A 89 6.76 9.55 -5.75
CA CYS A 89 5.63 9.34 -6.63
C CYS A 89 5.12 10.70 -7.12
N LEU A 90 4.90 10.82 -8.41
CA LEU A 90 4.34 12.01 -9.05
C LEU A 90 3.11 11.61 -9.85
N PHE A 91 2.07 12.44 -9.76
CA PHE A 91 0.77 12.21 -10.35
C PHE A 91 0.46 13.33 -11.33
N TYR A 92 0.06 12.98 -12.54
CA TYR A 92 -0.25 13.92 -13.62
C TYR A 92 -1.66 13.69 -14.13
N ASP A 93 -2.35 14.77 -14.48
CA ASP A 93 -3.48 14.70 -15.37
C ASP A 93 -2.97 14.32 -16.77
N ALA A 94 -3.42 13.17 -17.27
CA ALA A 94 -2.90 12.63 -18.51
C ALA A 94 -3.45 13.35 -19.76
N VAL A 95 -4.45 14.24 -19.60
CA VAL A 95 -5.05 15.02 -20.67
C VAL A 95 -4.40 16.40 -20.77
N SER A 96 -4.33 17.13 -19.65
CA SER A 96 -3.74 18.47 -19.61
C SER A 96 -2.21 18.46 -19.50
N GLY A 97 -1.63 17.39 -18.99
CA GLY A 97 -0.20 17.32 -18.66
C GLY A 97 0.18 18.02 -17.35
N GLU A 98 -0.79 18.51 -16.60
CA GLU A 98 -0.54 19.21 -15.33
C GLU A 98 -0.17 18.20 -14.24
N GLN A 99 0.83 18.54 -13.42
CA GLN A 99 1.16 17.79 -12.23
C GLN A 99 0.11 18.02 -11.15
N LEU A 100 -0.62 16.96 -10.79
CA LEU A 100 -1.68 17.02 -9.80
C LEU A 100 -1.15 17.02 -8.36
N ASP A 101 -0.14 16.21 -8.10
CA ASP A 101 0.48 16.09 -6.77
C ASP A 101 1.81 15.33 -6.84
N SER A 102 2.55 15.36 -5.73
CA SER A 102 3.74 14.53 -5.52
C SER A 102 3.91 14.17 -4.06
N ILE A 103 4.55 13.05 -3.80
CA ILE A 103 4.91 12.62 -2.44
C ILE A 103 6.28 11.94 -2.47
N GLY A 104 7.10 12.24 -1.46
CA GLY A 104 8.33 11.54 -1.15
C GLY A 104 8.23 10.88 0.22
N VAL A 105 8.61 9.60 0.33
CA VAL A 105 8.59 8.84 1.57
C VAL A 105 9.90 8.09 1.72
N SER A 106 10.65 8.39 2.78
CA SER A 106 11.84 7.60 3.13
C SER A 106 11.51 6.59 4.22
N ALA A 107 11.85 5.32 3.98
CA ALA A 107 11.52 4.22 4.86
C ALA A 107 12.66 3.20 4.96
N GLY A 108 12.73 2.45 6.05
CA GLY A 108 13.59 1.27 6.14
C GLY A 108 13.18 0.21 5.11
N LYS A 109 14.09 -0.72 4.81
CA LYS A 109 13.87 -1.78 3.82
C LYS A 109 12.56 -2.55 4.07
N ASP A 110 12.28 -2.87 5.32
CA ASP A 110 11.10 -3.66 5.72
C ASP A 110 9.79 -2.84 5.66
N LEU A 111 9.90 -1.51 5.57
CA LEU A 111 8.78 -0.56 5.48
C LEU A 111 8.59 0.03 4.08
N LEU A 112 9.33 -0.47 3.08
CA LEU A 112 9.23 0.05 1.70
C LEU A 112 7.82 -0.13 1.13
N ARG A 113 7.20 -1.27 1.42
CA ARG A 113 5.81 -1.54 1.03
C ARG A 113 4.85 -0.54 1.68
N MET A 114 5.04 -0.24 2.97
CA MET A 114 4.26 0.79 3.67
C MET A 114 4.44 2.18 3.05
N ALA A 115 5.64 2.50 2.54
CA ALA A 115 5.87 3.74 1.79
C ALA A 115 5.07 3.78 0.48
N ALA A 116 4.95 2.65 -0.23
CA ALA A 116 4.11 2.56 -1.42
C ALA A 116 2.62 2.71 -1.09
N HIS A 117 2.12 2.10 -0.01
CA HIS A 117 0.75 2.31 0.48
C HIS A 117 0.46 3.78 0.82
N ARG A 118 1.43 4.52 1.38
CA ARG A 118 1.29 5.97 1.60
C ARG A 118 1.18 6.76 0.29
N CYS A 119 1.88 6.34 -0.75
CA CYS A 119 1.70 6.90 -2.08
C CYS A 119 0.27 6.64 -2.60
N ALA A 120 -0.24 5.43 -2.41
CA ALA A 120 -1.62 5.08 -2.79
C ALA A 120 -2.65 5.89 -2.00
N ASP A 121 -2.50 6.05 -0.67
CA ASP A 121 -3.35 6.91 0.16
C ASP A 121 -3.41 8.33 -0.37
N ARG A 122 -2.24 8.90 -0.69
CA ARG A 122 -2.14 10.25 -1.21
C ARG A 122 -2.83 10.39 -2.57
N SER A 123 -2.62 9.40 -3.46
CA SER A 123 -3.27 9.35 -4.78
C SER A 123 -4.78 9.30 -4.65
N TYR A 124 -5.27 8.35 -3.86
CA TYR A 124 -6.70 8.13 -3.66
C TYR A 124 -7.37 9.41 -3.13
N THR A 125 -6.83 9.95 -2.04
CA THR A 125 -7.37 11.17 -1.42
C THR A 125 -7.38 12.36 -2.38
N ARG A 126 -6.29 12.53 -3.16
CA ARG A 126 -6.19 13.64 -4.12
C ARG A 126 -7.16 13.53 -5.28
N LEU A 127 -7.43 12.30 -5.75
CA LEU A 127 -8.23 12.05 -6.95
C LEU A 127 -9.73 11.88 -6.66
N THR A 128 -10.08 11.40 -5.47
CA THR A 128 -11.48 11.15 -5.10
C THR A 128 -12.05 12.16 -4.11
N GLY A 129 -11.19 12.86 -3.36
CA GLY A 129 -11.59 13.71 -2.24
C GLY A 129 -11.92 12.92 -0.96
N GLU A 130 -11.83 11.60 -0.99
CA GLU A 130 -12.12 10.73 0.15
C GLU A 130 -10.83 10.29 0.85
N GLY A 131 -10.89 10.02 2.16
CA GLY A 131 -9.76 9.46 2.90
C GLY A 131 -9.51 8.00 2.54
N ALA A 132 -8.25 7.61 2.52
CA ALA A 132 -7.82 6.22 2.36
C ALA A 132 -6.96 5.78 3.54
N MET A 133 -6.84 4.47 3.75
CA MET A 133 -6.08 3.84 4.84
C MET A 133 -5.31 2.61 4.35
N PHE A 134 -4.74 2.66 3.14
CA PHE A 134 -3.90 1.57 2.63
C PHE A 134 -2.65 1.40 3.48
N ALA A 135 -2.04 2.51 3.91
CA ALA A 135 -0.89 2.53 4.82
C ALA A 135 -1.30 2.23 6.27
N SER A 136 -2.04 1.16 6.48
CA SER A 136 -2.45 0.68 7.79
C SER A 136 -2.14 -0.81 7.96
N GLN A 137 -2.26 -1.32 9.17
CA GLN A 137 -2.05 -2.72 9.49
C GLN A 137 -3.31 -3.34 10.08
N ILE A 138 -3.51 -4.63 9.78
CA ILE A 138 -4.52 -5.45 10.40
C ILE A 138 -3.88 -6.44 11.37
N ALA A 139 -4.62 -6.77 12.43
CA ALA A 139 -4.26 -7.85 13.34
C ALA A 139 -5.39 -8.88 13.35
N TYR A 140 -5.04 -10.14 13.18
CA TYR A 140 -6.02 -11.23 13.18
C TYR A 140 -5.45 -12.49 13.82
N VAL A 141 -6.34 -13.37 14.24
CA VAL A 141 -5.95 -14.66 14.82
C VAL A 141 -6.23 -15.77 13.83
N ALA A 142 -5.23 -16.61 13.60
CA ALA A 142 -5.35 -17.83 12.82
C ALA A 142 -5.22 -19.07 13.72
N GLN A 143 -6.15 -20.01 13.60
CA GLN A 143 -6.00 -21.34 14.15
C GLN A 143 -5.41 -22.26 13.08
N LEU A 144 -4.13 -22.58 13.16
CA LEU A 144 -3.41 -23.37 12.17
C LEU A 144 -3.57 -24.90 12.40
N ALA A 145 -3.80 -25.29 13.65
CA ALA A 145 -4.05 -26.67 14.03
C ALA A 145 -4.74 -26.72 15.41
N LYS A 146 -5.12 -27.93 15.87
CA LYS A 146 -5.55 -28.11 17.24
C LYS A 146 -4.45 -27.67 18.20
N ARG A 147 -4.77 -26.77 19.14
CA ARG A 147 -3.82 -26.17 20.10
C ARG A 147 -2.67 -25.40 19.43
N ARG A 148 -2.93 -24.76 18.29
CA ARG A 148 -1.96 -23.89 17.62
C ARG A 148 -2.65 -22.66 17.07
N TYR A 149 -2.57 -21.58 17.82
CA TYR A 149 -3.12 -20.27 17.49
C TYR A 149 -1.99 -19.30 17.27
N GLU A 150 -2.14 -18.44 16.29
CA GLU A 150 -1.18 -17.37 15.99
C GLU A 150 -1.91 -16.04 15.90
N LEU A 151 -1.41 -15.04 16.61
CA LEU A 151 -1.77 -13.64 16.41
C LEU A 151 -0.84 -13.08 15.32
N ILE A 152 -1.43 -12.70 14.20
CA ILE A 152 -0.73 -12.28 13.00
C ILE A 152 -1.00 -10.81 12.76
N ILE A 153 0.03 -10.07 12.38
CA ILE A 153 -0.04 -8.69 11.91
C ILE A 153 0.36 -8.68 10.44
N ALA A 154 -0.41 -8.00 9.61
CA ALA A 154 -0.14 -7.83 8.19
C ALA A 154 -0.48 -6.41 7.73
N ASP A 155 -0.03 -6.01 6.54
CA ASP A 155 -0.52 -4.81 5.90
C ASP A 155 -2.04 -4.92 5.65
N SER A 156 -2.71 -3.81 5.44
CA SER A 156 -4.18 -3.76 5.25
C SER A 156 -4.69 -4.66 4.13
N ASP A 157 -3.85 -4.97 3.17
CA ASP A 157 -4.13 -5.87 2.05
C ASP A 157 -3.78 -7.35 2.32
N GLY A 158 -3.35 -7.67 3.53
CA GLY A 158 -2.89 -9.00 3.93
C GLY A 158 -1.43 -9.31 3.56
N GLY A 159 -0.72 -8.35 2.95
CA GLY A 159 0.69 -8.50 2.60
C GLY A 159 1.61 -8.55 3.82
N VAL A 160 2.79 -9.13 3.63
CA VAL A 160 3.87 -9.23 4.64
C VAL A 160 3.36 -9.70 6.02
N PRO A 161 2.62 -10.82 6.10
CA PRO A 161 2.13 -11.31 7.38
C PRO A 161 3.31 -11.71 8.29
N ARG A 162 3.26 -11.28 9.55
CA ARG A 162 4.23 -11.65 10.60
C ARG A 162 3.51 -12.16 11.84
N THR A 163 4.01 -13.23 12.41
CA THR A 163 3.48 -13.77 13.66
C THR A 163 3.96 -12.90 14.83
N ALA A 164 3.03 -12.27 15.52
CA ALA A 164 3.31 -11.47 16.71
C ALA A 164 3.35 -12.36 17.97
N LEU A 165 2.53 -13.40 18.01
CA LEU A 165 2.43 -14.32 19.14
C LEU A 165 1.96 -15.71 18.67
N GLN A 166 2.48 -16.76 19.28
CA GLN A 166 1.98 -18.13 19.17
C GLN A 166 1.48 -18.62 20.52
N SER A 167 0.36 -19.34 20.55
CA SER A 167 -0.22 -19.90 21.77
C SER A 167 -0.80 -21.29 21.51
N PRO A 168 -0.70 -22.22 22.47
CA PRO A 168 -1.42 -23.50 22.45
C PRO A 168 -2.91 -23.35 22.79
N GLU A 169 -3.31 -22.22 23.36
CA GLU A 169 -4.67 -21.91 23.76
C GLU A 169 -5.25 -20.76 22.91
N PRO A 170 -6.58 -20.62 22.84
CA PRO A 170 -7.21 -19.58 22.04
C PRO A 170 -6.71 -18.16 22.37
N ILE A 171 -6.55 -17.39 21.33
CA ILE A 171 -6.38 -15.93 21.37
C ILE A 171 -7.61 -15.33 20.70
N ILE A 172 -8.19 -14.29 21.28
CA ILE A 172 -9.38 -13.63 20.70
C ILE A 172 -9.31 -12.10 20.84
N SER A 173 -10.13 -11.43 20.06
CA SER A 173 -10.37 -9.97 20.14
C SER A 173 -9.11 -9.10 20.10
N PRO A 174 -8.22 -9.29 19.13
CA PRO A 174 -7.11 -8.34 18.97
C PRO A 174 -7.64 -6.95 18.65
N THR A 175 -7.07 -5.95 19.31
CA THR A 175 -7.48 -4.54 19.17
C THR A 175 -6.27 -3.63 19.25
N TRP A 176 -6.12 -2.74 18.26
CA TRP A 176 -5.08 -1.74 18.23
C TRP A 176 -5.38 -0.57 19.17
N SER A 177 -4.35 -0.02 19.81
CA SER A 177 -4.45 1.31 20.40
C SER A 177 -4.64 2.37 19.30
N PRO A 178 -5.27 3.52 19.63
CA PRO A 178 -5.51 4.58 18.65
C PRO A 178 -4.26 5.12 17.95
N ASP A 179 -3.10 5.02 18.59
CA ASP A 179 -1.80 5.44 18.06
C ASP A 179 -1.06 4.32 17.28
N GLY A 180 -1.63 3.11 17.20
CA GLY A 180 -1.05 1.95 16.53
C GLY A 180 0.19 1.36 17.21
N ARG A 181 0.53 1.79 18.43
CA ARG A 181 1.75 1.36 19.12
C ARG A 181 1.56 0.17 20.04
N GLN A 182 0.32 -0.18 20.34
CA GLN A 182 -0.01 -1.28 21.22
C GLN A 182 -1.10 -2.15 20.59
N LEU A 183 -1.06 -3.42 20.89
CA LEU A 183 -2.06 -4.39 20.51
C LEU A 183 -2.53 -5.12 21.78
N ALA A 184 -3.80 -4.94 22.13
CA ALA A 184 -4.45 -5.69 23.20
C ALA A 184 -5.13 -6.93 22.63
N TYR A 185 -5.16 -8.01 23.40
CA TYR A 185 -5.85 -9.25 23.04
C TYR A 185 -6.21 -10.04 24.30
N VAL A 186 -7.12 -10.99 24.19
CA VAL A 186 -7.46 -11.94 25.25
C VAL A 186 -6.79 -13.27 24.96
N SER A 187 -6.09 -13.84 25.94
CA SER A 187 -5.53 -15.20 25.89
C SER A 187 -6.08 -16.08 27.00
N PHE A 188 -6.17 -17.38 26.71
CA PHE A 188 -6.63 -18.42 27.63
C PHE A 188 -5.47 -19.29 28.18
N GLU A 189 -4.22 -18.87 28.03
CA GLU A 189 -3.04 -19.64 28.48
C GLU A 189 -3.04 -19.95 29.97
N GLU A 190 -3.57 -19.06 30.80
CA GLU A 190 -3.66 -19.24 32.25
C GLU A 190 -4.96 -19.94 32.71
N ARG A 191 -5.63 -20.69 31.83
CA ARG A 191 -6.92 -21.36 32.03
C ARG A 191 -8.12 -20.42 32.17
N ASN A 192 -7.90 -19.18 32.58
CA ASN A 192 -8.91 -18.12 32.62
C ASN A 192 -8.59 -17.08 31.56
N PRO A 193 -9.61 -16.44 30.97
CA PRO A 193 -9.37 -15.35 30.02
C PRO A 193 -8.69 -14.18 30.71
N SER A 194 -7.54 -13.79 30.20
CA SER A 194 -6.75 -12.62 30.68
C SER A 194 -6.49 -11.68 29.51
N VAL A 195 -6.52 -10.37 29.78
CA VAL A 195 -6.19 -9.35 28.81
C VAL A 195 -4.69 -9.06 28.84
N TYR A 196 -4.08 -9.12 27.70
CA TYR A 196 -2.67 -8.81 27.51
C TYR A 196 -2.52 -7.59 26.59
N VAL A 197 -1.45 -6.84 26.79
CA VAL A 197 -1.08 -5.70 25.92
C VAL A 197 0.37 -5.88 25.49
N ASN A 198 0.61 -5.93 24.19
CA ASN A 198 1.93 -5.95 23.60
C ASN A 198 2.27 -4.61 22.97
N TYR A 199 3.50 -4.14 23.19
CA TYR A 199 4.04 -2.98 22.49
C TYR A 199 4.59 -3.41 21.14
N MET A 200 4.17 -2.71 20.10
CA MET A 200 4.63 -2.91 18.75
C MET A 200 5.84 -2.01 18.47
N SER A 201 6.95 -2.63 18.13
CA SER A 201 8.21 -1.93 17.79
C SER A 201 8.34 -1.74 16.28
#